data_904723cee1058816a16f52e7793e7f62
#
_entry.id   904723cee1058816a16f52e7793e7f62
#
_cell.length_a   1.000
_cell.length_b   1.000
_cell.length_c   1.000
_cell.angle_alpha   90.00
_cell.angle_beta   90.00
_cell.angle_gamma   90.00
#
_symmetry.space_group_name_H-M   'P 1'
#
loop_
_entity.id
_entity.type
_entity.pdbx_description
1 polymer ?
#
loop_
_entity_poly.entity_id
_entity_poly.type
_entity_poly.pdbx_seq_one_letter_code
_entity_poly.pdbx_strand_id
1 'polypeptide(L)'
;MFRRQTTFGRCKAFAARVAIGFLQGRGRRLSIAAVLVSTLALVLASGPAPGADPHTLEIVSKGGVHVFSVELAVTDEERARGLMFRHELPDGKGMLFDFGRDQEVAMWMKNTLIPLDMMFITAGGRILRIAENTEPMSTRIIPSGGSVRAVLEVIGGTAKKYGIAAGDRVAHPWFR
;
A
#
# COMPACT_ATOMS: atom_id res chain seq x y z
N MET A 1 10.40 13.24 -56.86
CA MET A 1 9.21 13.20 -57.74
C MET A 1 8.17 12.35 -57.08
N PHE A 2 7.05 12.87 -56.89
CA PHE A 2 5.73 12.47 -56.39
C PHE A 2 5.39 12.89 -54.94
N ARG A 3 4.66 13.87 -54.95
CA ARG A 3 3.68 14.61 -54.18
C ARG A 3 2.40 13.82 -53.92
N ARG A 4 1.75 14.13 -52.79
CA ARG A 4 0.28 14.24 -52.51
C ARG A 4 -0.08 13.47 -51.25
N GLN A 5 -1.04 13.88 -50.46
CA GLN A 5 -1.78 15.10 -50.16
C GLN A 5 -2.56 14.83 -48.83
N THR A 6 -2.74 15.88 -48.09
CA THR A 6 -3.58 16.06 -46.92
C THR A 6 -5.05 15.71 -47.14
N THR A 7 -5.72 15.16 -46.14
CA THR A 7 -7.16 15.31 -46.00
C THR A 7 -7.54 15.62 -44.54
N PHE A 8 -8.01 16.83 -44.37
CA PHE A 8 -8.66 17.36 -43.16
C PHE A 8 -10.08 16.76 -43.04
N GLY A 9 -10.38 16.07 -41.93
CA GLY A 9 -11.73 15.63 -41.58
C GLY A 9 -12.33 16.54 -40.51
N ARG A 10 -13.22 17.43 -40.93
CA ARG A 10 -13.99 18.32 -40.07
C ARG A 10 -15.00 17.54 -39.24
N CYS A 11 -14.87 17.56 -37.93
CA CYS A 11 -15.91 17.09 -37.00
C CYS A 11 -16.97 18.15 -36.87
N LYS A 12 -18.21 17.85 -37.32
CA LYS A 12 -19.39 18.70 -37.23
C LYS A 12 -19.93 18.63 -35.80
N ALA A 13 -20.04 19.80 -35.18
CA ALA A 13 -20.78 20.00 -33.94
C ALA A 13 -22.27 19.78 -34.18
N PHE A 14 -22.89 18.89 -33.40
CA PHE A 14 -24.33 18.67 -33.40
C PHE A 14 -24.93 19.50 -32.26
N ALA A 15 -25.52 20.63 -32.61
CA ALA A 15 -26.26 21.47 -31.66
C ALA A 15 -27.68 20.93 -31.52
N ALA A 16 -28.01 20.37 -30.35
CA ALA A 16 -29.36 20.01 -30.00
C ALA A 16 -30.09 21.24 -29.45
N ARG A 17 -31.02 21.77 -30.21
CA ARG A 17 -31.99 22.79 -29.81
C ARG A 17 -33.04 22.14 -28.90
N VAL A 18 -33.08 22.51 -27.63
CA VAL A 18 -34.21 22.21 -26.75
C VAL A 18 -35.26 23.29 -26.95
N ALA A 19 -36.40 22.90 -27.52
CA ALA A 19 -37.57 23.75 -27.66
C ALA A 19 -38.28 23.86 -26.29
N ILE A 20 -38.36 25.10 -25.77
CA ILE A 20 -39.15 25.42 -24.57
C ILE A 20 -40.61 25.58 -25.02
N GLY A 21 -41.41 24.54 -24.76
CA GLY A 21 -42.86 24.61 -24.89
C GLY A 21 -43.49 25.35 -23.70
N PHE A 22 -44.04 26.50 -23.98
CA PHE A 22 -44.82 27.30 -23.05
C PHE A 22 -46.22 26.67 -22.92
N LEU A 23 -46.53 26.03 -21.81
CA LEU A 23 -47.88 25.63 -21.45
C LEU A 23 -48.32 26.38 -20.18
N GLN A 24 -49.13 27.42 -20.38
CA GLN A 24 -49.95 28.04 -19.35
C GLN A 24 -51.09 27.10 -18.96
N GLY A 25 -51.21 26.78 -17.69
CA GLY A 25 -52.35 26.01 -17.21
C GLY A 25 -52.42 25.88 -15.69
N ARG A 26 -53.12 26.80 -15.05
CA ARG A 26 -53.92 26.66 -13.81
C ARG A 26 -53.32 25.97 -12.58
N GLY A 27 -53.00 26.81 -11.64
CA GLY A 27 -53.22 26.74 -10.19
C GLY A 27 -53.34 25.39 -9.49
N ARG A 28 -52.24 24.97 -8.89
CA ARG A 28 -52.30 24.17 -7.65
C ARG A 28 -51.17 24.63 -6.75
N ARG A 29 -51.57 25.31 -5.68
CA ARG A 29 -50.66 25.69 -4.58
C ARG A 29 -50.18 24.40 -3.95
N LEU A 30 -49.05 23.86 -4.36
CA LEU A 30 -48.32 22.81 -3.68
C LEU A 30 -47.39 23.45 -2.66
N SER A 31 -47.66 23.13 -1.41
CA SER A 31 -47.01 23.62 -0.23
C SER A 31 -45.50 23.38 -0.29
N ILE A 32 -44.74 24.44 -0.09
CA ILE A 32 -43.23 24.48 -0.03
C ILE A 32 -42.68 23.71 1.22
N ALA A 33 -43.56 23.07 1.97
CA ALA A 33 -43.17 22.37 3.21
C ALA A 33 -42.59 20.92 3.04
N ALA A 34 -42.60 20.35 1.82
CA ALA A 34 -42.22 18.93 1.62
C ALA A 34 -40.79 18.72 1.09
N VAL A 35 -40.02 19.80 0.77
CA VAL A 35 -38.67 19.66 0.18
C VAL A 35 -37.54 19.78 1.20
N LEU A 36 -37.81 20.19 2.44
CA LEU A 36 -36.79 20.44 3.48
C LEU A 36 -36.49 19.26 4.40
N VAL A 37 -37.07 18.07 4.20
CA VAL A 37 -36.86 16.93 5.09
C VAL A 37 -35.90 15.85 4.49
N SER A 38 -35.57 15.96 3.20
CA SER A 38 -34.73 14.91 2.55
C SER A 38 -33.22 15.16 2.54
N THR A 39 -32.73 16.29 3.07
CA THR A 39 -31.28 16.60 3.03
C THR A 39 -30.56 16.45 4.36
N LEU A 40 -31.22 15.99 5.42
CA LEU A 40 -30.61 15.87 6.77
C LEU A 40 -30.19 14.43 7.15
N ALA A 41 -30.30 13.46 6.25
CA ALA A 41 -30.01 12.05 6.60
C ALA A 41 -28.64 11.52 6.11
N LEU A 42 -27.77 12.36 5.54
CA LEU A 42 -26.48 11.88 4.96
C LEU A 42 -25.21 12.44 5.65
N VAL A 43 -25.31 12.90 6.89
CA VAL A 43 -24.15 13.50 7.61
C VAL A 43 -23.71 12.67 8.84
N LEU A 44 -24.24 11.49 9.09
CA LEU A 44 -23.96 10.75 10.34
C LEU A 44 -23.34 9.36 10.10
N ALA A 45 -22.33 9.25 9.23
CA ALA A 45 -21.50 8.05 9.17
C ALA A 45 -20.00 8.35 9.00
N SER A 46 -19.53 9.48 9.52
CA SER A 46 -18.09 9.68 9.73
C SER A 46 -17.75 9.28 11.17
N GLY A 47 -17.90 8.00 11.47
CA GLY A 47 -17.19 7.41 12.60
C GLY A 47 -15.68 7.56 12.36
N PRO A 48 -14.85 7.72 13.41
CA PRO A 48 -13.41 7.67 13.24
C PRO A 48 -13.08 6.37 12.51
N ALA A 49 -12.31 6.46 11.42
CA ALA A 49 -11.78 5.29 10.73
C ALA A 49 -11.11 4.42 11.81
N PRO A 50 -11.41 3.11 11.91
CA PRO A 50 -10.71 2.25 12.84
C PRO A 50 -9.22 2.46 12.61
N GLY A 51 -8.48 2.83 13.66
CA GLY A 51 -7.02 3.00 13.57
C GLY A 51 -6.46 1.73 12.94
N ALA A 52 -5.67 1.87 11.89
CA ALA A 52 -5.09 0.71 11.22
C ALA A 52 -4.34 -0.13 12.26
N ASP A 53 -4.63 -1.43 12.31
CA ASP A 53 -3.98 -2.37 13.22
C ASP A 53 -2.48 -2.40 12.93
N PRO A 54 -1.62 -2.05 13.91
CA PRO A 54 -0.17 -2.04 13.71
C PRO A 54 0.41 -3.44 13.46
N HIS A 55 -0.34 -4.50 13.73
CA HIS A 55 0.06 -5.88 13.43
C HIS A 55 -0.35 -6.32 12.01
N THR A 56 -0.98 -5.45 11.23
CA THR A 56 -1.35 -5.70 9.84
C THR A 56 -0.54 -4.81 8.90
N LEU A 57 0.13 -5.43 7.93
CA LEU A 57 0.93 -4.76 6.91
C LEU A 57 0.46 -5.23 5.54
N GLU A 58 0.30 -4.30 4.60
CA GLU A 58 -0.07 -4.60 3.22
C GLU A 58 1.06 -4.23 2.27
N ILE A 59 1.33 -5.09 1.28
CA ILE A 59 2.26 -4.79 0.18
C ILE A 59 1.47 -4.76 -1.12
N VAL A 60 1.52 -3.64 -1.80
CA VAL A 60 0.94 -3.45 -3.13
C VAL A 60 2.02 -3.69 -4.16
N SER A 61 1.93 -4.82 -4.85
CA SER A 61 2.83 -5.25 -5.90
C SER A 61 2.13 -5.33 -7.27
N LYS A 62 2.85 -5.66 -8.31
CA LYS A 62 2.25 -5.96 -9.62
C LYS A 62 1.34 -7.19 -9.58
N GLY A 63 1.57 -8.11 -8.64
CA GLY A 63 0.76 -9.31 -8.43
C GLY A 63 -0.53 -9.08 -7.65
N GLY A 64 -0.73 -7.87 -7.09
CA GLY A 64 -1.91 -7.53 -6.29
C GLY A 64 -1.53 -6.98 -4.92
N VAL A 65 -2.50 -7.00 -4.00
CA VAL A 65 -2.32 -6.62 -2.60
C VAL A 65 -2.13 -7.87 -1.75
N HIS A 66 -1.04 -7.91 -0.99
CA HIS A 66 -0.69 -9.02 -0.10
C HIS A 66 -0.69 -8.55 1.34
N VAL A 67 -1.44 -9.23 2.19
CA VAL A 67 -1.61 -8.88 3.61
C VAL A 67 -0.74 -9.80 4.47
N PHE A 68 0.03 -9.20 5.37
CA PHE A 68 0.88 -9.89 6.33
C PHE A 68 0.45 -9.54 7.75
N SER A 69 0.41 -10.55 8.62
CA SER A 69 0.30 -10.34 10.06
C SER A 69 1.72 -10.29 10.64
N VAL A 70 2.09 -9.18 11.26
CA VAL A 70 3.46 -8.93 11.69
C VAL A 70 3.57 -8.81 13.21
N GLU A 71 4.64 -9.38 13.74
CA GLU A 71 5.15 -9.04 15.06
C GLU A 71 6.00 -7.77 14.92
N LEU A 72 6.01 -6.94 15.96
CA LEU A 72 6.74 -5.69 15.96
C LEU A 72 8.02 -5.83 16.79
N ALA A 73 9.14 -5.39 16.24
CA ALA A 73 10.42 -5.27 16.95
C ALA A 73 10.81 -3.78 17.02
N VAL A 74 10.51 -3.15 18.16
CA VAL A 74 10.65 -1.70 18.35
C VAL A 74 11.74 -1.32 19.33
N THR A 75 12.08 -2.20 20.28
CA THR A 75 13.21 -1.99 21.20
C THR A 75 14.51 -2.56 20.62
N ASP A 76 15.64 -2.10 21.15
CA ASP A 76 16.96 -2.61 20.75
C ASP A 76 17.08 -4.13 21.01
N GLU A 77 16.53 -4.62 22.14
CA GLU A 77 16.53 -6.02 22.51
C GLU A 77 15.65 -6.85 21.56
N GLU A 78 14.47 -6.36 21.20
CA GLU A 78 13.58 -7.03 20.25
C GLU A 78 14.24 -7.12 18.88
N ARG A 79 14.84 -6.00 18.41
CA ARG A 79 15.55 -5.97 17.13
C ARG A 79 16.78 -6.89 17.14
N ALA A 80 17.53 -6.92 18.25
CA ALA A 80 18.70 -7.78 18.36
C ALA A 80 18.32 -9.27 18.37
N ARG A 81 17.17 -9.62 18.95
CA ARG A 81 16.66 -10.99 18.98
C ARG A 81 16.01 -11.39 17.66
N GLY A 82 15.13 -10.56 17.11
CA GLY A 82 14.39 -10.84 15.88
C GLY A 82 13.77 -12.25 15.87
N LEU A 83 13.93 -12.95 14.74
CA LEU A 83 13.42 -14.30 14.51
C LEU A 83 14.42 -15.41 14.92
N MET A 84 15.41 -15.11 15.77
CA MET A 84 16.36 -16.10 16.25
C MET A 84 15.66 -17.30 16.91
N PHE A 85 16.25 -18.49 16.71
CA PHE A 85 15.81 -19.77 17.29
C PHE A 85 14.42 -20.25 16.87
N ARG A 86 13.77 -19.61 15.90
CA ARG A 86 12.51 -20.10 15.35
C ARG A 86 12.75 -21.20 14.34
N HIS A 87 11.98 -22.27 14.45
CA HIS A 87 12.02 -23.40 13.54
C HIS A 87 11.07 -23.24 12.34
N GLU A 88 10.11 -22.32 12.46
CA GLU A 88 9.12 -22.06 11.41
C GLU A 88 8.65 -20.60 11.44
N LEU A 89 8.19 -20.12 10.31
CA LEU A 89 7.47 -18.87 10.13
C LEU A 89 6.38 -19.13 9.09
N PRO A 90 5.10 -19.22 9.49
CA PRO A 90 4.02 -19.51 8.57
C PRO A 90 3.89 -18.45 7.47
N ASP A 91 3.41 -18.88 6.31
CA ASP A 91 3.12 -17.98 5.20
C ASP A 91 2.14 -16.87 5.62
N GLY A 92 2.34 -15.65 5.14
CA GLY A 92 1.57 -14.48 5.56
C GLY A 92 1.89 -13.96 6.97
N LYS A 93 2.87 -14.54 7.66
CA LYS A 93 3.43 -14.03 8.92
C LYS A 93 4.80 -13.40 8.69
N GLY A 94 5.15 -12.45 9.56
CA GLY A 94 6.46 -11.80 9.51
C GLY A 94 6.80 -11.05 10.78
N MET A 95 7.96 -10.39 10.78
CA MET A 95 8.36 -9.45 11.81
C MET A 95 8.78 -8.14 11.18
N LEU A 96 8.23 -7.04 11.69
CA LEU A 96 8.52 -5.69 11.24
C LEU A 96 9.41 -4.98 12.27
N PHE A 97 10.61 -4.64 11.86
CA PHE A 97 11.61 -3.95 12.67
C PHE A 97 11.48 -2.45 12.43
N ASP A 98 11.23 -1.65 13.47
CA ASP A 98 11.27 -0.18 13.40
C ASP A 98 12.61 0.35 13.92
N PHE A 99 13.29 1.13 13.11
CA PHE A 99 14.51 1.83 13.50
C PHE A 99 14.24 3.28 13.94
N GLY A 100 12.96 3.68 13.99
CA GLY A 100 12.49 4.98 14.49
C GLY A 100 12.78 6.16 13.57
N ARG A 101 13.79 6.08 12.72
CA ARG A 101 14.23 7.13 11.77
C ARG A 101 14.83 6.52 10.52
N ASP A 102 14.92 7.31 9.47
CA ASP A 102 15.65 6.93 8.27
C ASP A 102 17.16 6.85 8.55
N GLN A 103 17.74 5.69 8.30
CA GLN A 103 19.18 5.43 8.43
C GLN A 103 19.57 4.21 7.59
N GLU A 104 20.85 4.08 7.30
CA GLU A 104 21.38 2.83 6.80
C GLU A 104 21.37 1.79 7.92
N VAL A 105 20.86 0.60 7.62
CA VAL A 105 20.82 -0.52 8.56
C VAL A 105 21.53 -1.72 7.99
N ALA A 106 21.99 -2.58 8.90
CA ALA A 106 22.64 -3.83 8.58
C ALA A 106 21.97 -4.95 9.36
N MET A 107 21.55 -5.99 8.64
CA MET A 107 20.95 -7.19 9.18
C MET A 107 21.92 -8.38 9.10
N TRP A 108 21.57 -9.46 9.74
CA TRP A 108 22.30 -10.73 9.71
C TRP A 108 21.33 -11.90 9.95
N MET A 109 21.80 -13.13 9.74
CA MET A 109 21.06 -14.36 10.00
C MET A 109 21.61 -15.15 11.21
N LYS A 110 22.35 -14.46 12.12
CA LYS A 110 22.90 -15.09 13.32
C LYS A 110 21.80 -15.75 14.14
N ASN A 111 21.97 -17.01 14.50
CA ASN A 111 21.01 -17.82 15.26
C ASN A 111 19.62 -17.94 14.61
N THR A 112 19.46 -17.60 13.35
CA THR A 112 18.20 -17.73 12.61
C THR A 112 18.22 -19.02 11.81
N LEU A 113 17.31 -19.95 12.15
CA LEU A 113 17.35 -21.33 11.67
C LEU A 113 16.67 -21.55 10.32
N ILE A 114 15.85 -20.59 9.90
CA ILE A 114 15.02 -20.64 8.68
C ILE A 114 15.49 -19.59 7.68
N PRO A 115 15.41 -19.85 6.37
CA PRO A 115 15.69 -18.82 5.37
C PRO A 115 14.63 -17.71 5.42
N LEU A 116 15.05 -16.47 5.22
CA LEU A 116 14.16 -15.31 5.24
C LEU A 116 14.32 -14.47 3.96
N ASP A 117 13.24 -13.79 3.58
CA ASP A 117 13.30 -12.62 2.70
C ASP A 117 13.25 -11.36 3.58
N MET A 118 14.24 -10.48 3.42
CA MET A 118 14.35 -9.22 4.16
C MET A 118 14.04 -8.06 3.22
N MET A 119 12.94 -7.35 3.47
CA MET A 119 12.50 -6.20 2.68
C MET A 119 12.86 -4.92 3.41
N PHE A 120 13.78 -4.15 2.86
CA PHE A 120 14.25 -2.88 3.40
C PHE A 120 13.32 -1.75 2.94
N ILE A 121 12.66 -1.05 3.89
CA ILE A 121 11.55 -0.14 3.62
C ILE A 121 11.91 1.29 4.04
N THR A 122 11.79 2.24 3.11
CA THR A 122 12.01 3.68 3.37
C THR A 122 10.89 4.27 4.25
N ALA A 123 11.09 5.47 4.84
CA ALA A 123 10.04 6.17 5.61
C ALA A 123 8.78 6.46 4.79
N GLY A 124 8.91 6.60 3.47
CA GLY A 124 7.76 6.75 2.57
C GLY A 124 7.05 5.45 2.21
N GLY A 125 7.36 4.32 2.88
CA GLY A 125 6.71 3.04 2.65
C GLY A 125 7.04 2.39 1.30
N ARG A 126 8.21 2.66 0.71
CA ARG A 126 8.67 1.97 -0.49
C ARG A 126 9.74 0.95 -0.16
N ILE A 127 9.65 -0.22 -0.78
CA ILE A 127 10.70 -1.23 -0.72
C ILE A 127 11.91 -0.71 -1.49
N LEU A 128 13.00 -0.41 -0.78
CA LEU A 128 14.26 0.01 -1.38
C LEU A 128 14.99 -1.17 -2.01
N ARG A 129 15.04 -2.29 -1.28
CA ARG A 129 15.78 -3.49 -1.64
C ARG A 129 15.17 -4.71 -0.96
N ILE A 130 15.34 -5.87 -1.58
CA ILE A 130 15.02 -7.18 -0.98
C ILE A 130 16.30 -8.03 -0.97
N ALA A 131 16.61 -8.62 0.18
CA ALA A 131 17.54 -9.71 0.27
C ALA A 131 16.74 -11.01 0.33
N GLU A 132 16.67 -11.72 -0.80
CA GLU A 132 15.86 -12.91 -0.94
C GLU A 132 16.57 -14.14 -0.42
N ASN A 133 15.80 -15.04 0.19
CA ASN A 133 16.21 -16.39 0.58
C ASN A 133 17.57 -16.42 1.30
N THR A 134 17.72 -15.57 2.32
CA THR A 134 18.96 -15.39 3.05
C THR A 134 19.40 -16.69 3.74
N GLU A 135 20.72 -16.90 3.80
CA GLU A 135 21.34 -18.13 4.32
C GLU A 135 21.17 -18.23 5.85
N PRO A 136 20.49 -19.27 6.36
CA PRO A 136 20.37 -19.51 7.80
C PRO A 136 21.71 -19.56 8.51
N MET A 137 21.76 -19.09 9.77
CA MET A 137 22.93 -19.08 10.65
C MET A 137 24.11 -18.22 10.17
N SER A 138 24.00 -17.56 9.02
CA SER A 138 25.06 -16.71 8.48
C SER A 138 25.24 -15.45 9.33
N THR A 139 26.50 -15.12 9.64
CA THR A 139 26.87 -13.85 10.29
C THR A 139 27.31 -12.78 9.29
N ARG A 140 27.18 -13.08 8.00
CA ARG A 140 27.49 -12.11 6.94
C ARG A 140 26.52 -10.92 7.04
N ILE A 141 27.07 -9.71 6.94
CA ILE A 141 26.29 -8.49 6.97
C ILE A 141 25.47 -8.34 5.69
N ILE A 142 24.21 -8.02 5.86
CA ILE A 142 23.25 -7.75 4.79
C ILE A 142 22.84 -6.27 4.92
N PRO A 143 23.49 -5.35 4.17
CA PRO A 143 23.21 -3.93 4.27
C PRO A 143 21.91 -3.56 3.56
N SER A 144 21.24 -2.52 4.04
CA SER A 144 20.07 -1.95 3.36
C SER A 144 20.38 -1.35 1.99
N GLY A 145 21.62 -0.88 1.80
CA GLY A 145 22.05 -0.22 0.57
C GLY A 145 21.53 1.19 0.39
N GLY A 146 21.06 1.81 1.47
CA GLY A 146 20.54 3.17 1.55
C GLY A 146 19.70 3.37 2.79
N SER A 147 19.20 4.61 2.99
CA SER A 147 18.40 4.97 4.16
C SER A 147 17.03 4.29 4.13
N VAL A 148 16.70 3.61 5.22
CA VAL A 148 15.42 2.95 5.45
C VAL A 148 14.95 3.19 6.87
N ARG A 149 13.65 3.17 7.08
CA ARG A 149 13.03 3.26 8.40
C ARG A 149 12.77 1.91 9.03
N ALA A 150 12.45 0.92 8.21
CA ALA A 150 12.02 -0.39 8.70
C ALA A 150 12.57 -1.53 7.84
N VAL A 151 12.57 -2.73 8.41
CA VAL A 151 12.82 -3.99 7.69
C VAL A 151 11.66 -4.93 7.99
N LEU A 152 11.08 -5.53 6.96
CA LEU A 152 10.14 -6.64 7.10
C LEU A 152 10.86 -7.94 6.80
N GLU A 153 10.83 -8.87 7.74
CA GLU A 153 11.28 -10.24 7.57
C GLU A 153 10.10 -11.18 7.42
N VAL A 154 10.14 -12.01 6.38
CA VAL A 154 9.15 -13.05 6.07
C VAL A 154 9.87 -14.34 5.68
N ILE A 155 9.14 -15.47 5.60
CA ILE A 155 9.76 -16.74 5.18
C ILE A 155 10.39 -16.62 3.79
N GLY A 156 11.55 -17.23 3.59
CA GLY A 156 12.28 -17.19 2.32
C GLY A 156 11.46 -17.68 1.14
N GLY A 157 11.58 -16.98 0.01
CA GLY A 157 10.81 -17.23 -1.21
C GLY A 157 9.47 -16.50 -1.31
N THR A 158 9.06 -15.78 -0.26
CA THR A 158 7.82 -14.99 -0.23
C THR A 158 7.79 -13.91 -1.31
N ALA A 159 8.90 -13.18 -1.48
CA ALA A 159 8.99 -12.12 -2.48
C ALA A 159 8.74 -12.68 -3.90
N LYS A 160 9.39 -13.77 -4.24
CA LYS A 160 9.19 -14.46 -5.52
C LYS A 160 7.77 -15.00 -5.67
N LYS A 161 7.22 -15.63 -4.63
CA LYS A 161 5.86 -16.21 -4.63
C LYS A 161 4.78 -15.17 -4.95
N TYR A 162 4.89 -13.99 -4.37
CA TYR A 162 3.90 -12.92 -4.49
C TYR A 162 4.27 -11.85 -5.51
N GLY A 163 5.40 -12.00 -6.20
CA GLY A 163 5.88 -11.02 -7.19
C GLY A 163 6.20 -9.66 -6.59
N ILE A 164 6.66 -9.67 -5.31
CA ILE A 164 7.06 -8.46 -4.59
C ILE A 164 8.47 -8.05 -5.05
N ALA A 165 8.66 -6.78 -5.36
CA ALA A 165 9.90 -6.24 -5.88
C ALA A 165 10.30 -4.91 -5.23
N ALA A 166 11.56 -4.51 -5.43
CA ALA A 166 12.00 -3.16 -5.10
C ALA A 166 11.15 -2.12 -5.86
N GLY A 167 10.74 -1.05 -5.16
CA GLY A 167 9.84 -0.03 -5.66
C GLY A 167 8.38 -0.26 -5.29
N ASP A 168 7.96 -1.46 -4.88
CA ASP A 168 6.61 -1.73 -4.42
C ASP A 168 6.27 -0.95 -3.15
N ARG A 169 4.98 -0.73 -2.92
CA ARG A 169 4.49 0.08 -1.81
C ARG A 169 4.03 -0.78 -0.66
N VAL A 170 4.48 -0.40 0.53
CA VAL A 170 4.06 -0.96 1.82
C VAL A 170 3.11 0.03 2.49
N ALA A 171 1.93 -0.44 2.89
CA ALA A 171 0.97 0.30 3.69
C ALA A 171 1.00 -0.23 5.14
N HIS A 172 1.33 0.67 6.06
CA HIS A 172 1.39 0.41 7.50
C HIS A 172 1.36 1.75 8.25
N PRO A 173 0.83 1.84 9.49
CA PRO A 173 0.74 3.10 10.26
C PRO A 173 2.07 3.86 10.43
N TRP A 174 3.20 3.18 10.33
CA TRP A 174 4.54 3.80 10.44
C TRP A 174 4.98 4.58 9.19
N PHE A 175 4.38 4.32 8.04
CA PHE A 175 4.77 4.95 6.77
C PHE A 175 3.76 6.03 6.38
N ARG A 176 4.24 7.20 6.01
CA ARG A 176 3.42 8.36 5.63
C ARG A 176 3.80 8.89 4.26
#